data_5599e78adbe4b8536e1d3b47741054a8
#
_entry.id   5599e78adbe4b8536e1d3b47741054a8
#
_cell.length_a   1.000
_cell.length_b   1.000
_cell.length_c   1.000
_cell.angle_alpha   90.00
_cell.angle_beta   90.00
_cell.angle_gamma   90.00
#
_symmetry.space_group_name_H-M   'P 1'
#
loop_
_entity.id
_entity.type
_entity.pdbx_description
1 polymer ?
#
loop_
_entity_poly.entity_id
_entity_poly.type
_entity_poly.pdbx_seq_one_letter_code
_entity_poly.pdbx_strand_id
1 'polypeptide(L)'
;MKITRDNFIKYFKKGKESALEYVIEQYAGIVKAIVYNALKSYQDLHVIEECIGDTFIGAYENAKQFEGNEEDFRKWLCTIAKFKAVDKQRKLARNPIITDVDNSHSVVQSAEEAFLVKSEANDLMKMMDSLEKMDRDIFLMKYFLNMKNEEIGKALGVTKATVDNRLYRGKKNLKRMYVGGAFNEEGI
;
A
#
# COMPACT_ATOMS: atom_id res chain seq x y z
N MET A 1 0.08 18.06 -22.28
CA MET A 1 -1.34 17.63 -22.12
C MET A 1 -1.52 17.23 -20.66
N LYS A 2 -2.52 17.76 -19.97
CA LYS A 2 -2.70 17.52 -18.54
C LYS A 2 -3.34 16.14 -18.31
N ILE A 3 -2.72 15.33 -17.47
CA ILE A 3 -3.29 14.07 -16.99
C ILE A 3 -4.26 14.38 -15.85
N THR A 4 -5.42 13.75 -15.88
CA THR A 4 -6.49 13.92 -14.92
C THR A 4 -7.06 12.56 -14.51
N ARG A 5 -7.87 12.53 -13.48
CA ARG A 5 -8.57 11.35 -12.99
C ARG A 5 -9.33 10.60 -14.09
N ASP A 6 -9.95 11.32 -15.01
CA ASP A 6 -10.81 10.73 -16.05
C ASP A 6 -10.02 10.16 -17.24
N ASN A 7 -8.76 10.54 -17.40
CA ASN A 7 -7.99 10.19 -18.59
C ASN A 7 -6.70 9.39 -18.31
N PHE A 8 -6.24 9.32 -17.06
CA PHE A 8 -4.94 8.72 -16.74
C PHE A 8 -4.82 7.26 -17.20
N ILE A 9 -5.88 6.43 -17.04
CA ILE A 9 -5.86 5.02 -17.47
C ILE A 9 -5.57 4.91 -18.97
N LYS A 10 -6.24 5.73 -19.79
CA LYS A 10 -6.04 5.77 -21.23
C LYS A 10 -4.58 6.08 -21.61
N TYR A 11 -3.97 7.03 -20.92
CA TYR A 11 -2.59 7.45 -21.21
C TYR A 11 -1.56 6.52 -20.58
N PHE A 12 -1.87 5.94 -19.44
CA PHE A 12 -1.06 4.90 -18.81
C PHE A 12 -0.95 3.67 -19.72
N LYS A 13 -2.08 3.20 -20.30
CA LYS A 13 -2.10 2.12 -21.30
C LYS A 13 -1.34 2.46 -22.59
N LYS A 14 -1.19 3.74 -22.92
CA LYS A 14 -0.39 4.22 -24.06
C LYS A 14 1.10 4.39 -23.73
N GLY A 15 1.53 4.06 -22.53
CA GLY A 15 2.92 4.21 -22.11
C GLY A 15 3.37 5.67 -22.01
N LYS A 16 2.53 6.59 -21.55
CA LYS A 16 2.91 7.98 -21.33
C LYS A 16 3.50 8.16 -19.93
N GLU A 17 4.75 8.64 -19.85
CA GLU A 17 5.47 8.89 -18.59
C GLU A 17 4.66 9.78 -17.63
N SER A 18 4.07 10.87 -18.16
CA SER A 18 3.21 11.74 -17.35
C SER A 18 2.02 11.05 -16.71
N ALA A 19 1.54 9.94 -17.29
CA ALA A 19 0.49 9.13 -16.67
C ALA A 19 1.07 8.19 -15.60
N LEU A 20 2.30 7.72 -15.75
CA LEU A 20 3.01 6.99 -14.71
C LEU A 20 3.29 7.90 -13.50
N GLU A 21 3.77 9.12 -13.71
CA GLU A 21 3.97 10.13 -12.67
C GLU A 21 2.65 10.36 -11.89
N TYR A 22 1.56 10.61 -12.61
CA TYR A 22 0.24 10.77 -12.00
C TYR A 22 -0.17 9.53 -11.16
N VAL A 23 0.06 8.32 -11.66
CA VAL A 23 -0.27 7.08 -10.93
C VAL A 23 0.60 6.94 -9.67
N ILE A 24 1.88 7.26 -9.76
CA ILE A 24 2.77 7.26 -8.59
C ILE A 24 2.25 8.27 -7.56
N GLU A 25 1.98 9.49 -7.97
CA GLU A 25 1.51 10.57 -7.11
C GLU A 25 0.21 10.19 -6.37
N GLN A 26 -0.76 9.63 -7.09
CA GLN A 26 -2.07 9.28 -6.53
C GLN A 26 -2.05 8.00 -5.68
N TYR A 27 -1.18 7.05 -5.98
CA TYR A 27 -1.25 5.71 -5.38
C TYR A 27 -0.01 5.32 -4.56
N ALA A 28 1.02 6.20 -4.44
CA ALA A 28 2.23 5.88 -3.69
C ALA A 28 1.94 5.53 -2.23
N GLY A 29 1.05 6.25 -1.57
CA GLY A 29 0.70 5.99 -0.17
C GLY A 29 0.16 4.58 0.05
N ILE A 30 -0.75 4.12 -0.82
CA ILE A 30 -1.36 2.80 -0.70
C ILE A 30 -0.37 1.68 -1.03
N VAL A 31 0.45 1.85 -2.08
CA VAL A 31 1.48 0.88 -2.45
C VAL A 31 2.53 0.76 -1.35
N LYS A 32 2.99 1.89 -0.79
CA LYS A 32 3.92 1.92 0.35
C LYS A 32 3.36 1.17 1.56
N ALA A 33 2.08 1.39 1.91
CA ALA A 33 1.46 0.71 3.03
C ALA A 33 1.42 -0.81 2.85
N ILE A 34 1.08 -1.29 1.65
CA ILE A 34 1.03 -2.73 1.34
C ILE A 34 2.42 -3.36 1.44
N VAL A 35 3.41 -2.76 0.76
CA VAL A 35 4.77 -3.27 0.70
C VAL A 35 5.43 -3.23 2.07
N TYR A 36 5.31 -2.10 2.79
CA TYR A 36 5.84 -1.95 4.13
C TYR A 36 5.29 -3.01 5.09
N ASN A 37 3.96 -3.21 5.13
CA ASN A 37 3.37 -4.23 5.99
C ASN A 37 3.86 -5.64 5.69
N ALA A 38 4.13 -5.94 4.43
CA ALA A 38 4.66 -7.24 4.05
C ALA A 38 6.15 -7.41 4.43
N LEU A 39 6.96 -6.36 4.30
CA LEU A 39 8.43 -6.46 4.38
C LEU A 39 9.04 -5.86 5.65
N LYS A 40 8.29 -5.19 6.51
CA LYS A 40 8.81 -4.49 7.69
C LYS A 40 9.59 -5.38 8.68
N SER A 41 9.30 -6.68 8.73
CA SER A 41 10.02 -7.63 9.57
C SER A 41 11.48 -7.82 9.18
N TYR A 42 11.84 -7.48 7.95
CA TYR A 42 13.22 -7.57 7.46
C TYR A 42 14.06 -6.33 7.78
N GLN A 43 13.43 -5.24 8.26
CA GLN A 43 14.08 -3.98 8.70
C GLN A 43 15.00 -3.33 7.64
N ASP A 44 14.79 -3.65 6.36
CA ASP A 44 15.58 -3.16 5.24
C ASP A 44 14.72 -2.20 4.39
N LEU A 45 14.98 -0.90 4.56
CA LEU A 45 14.27 0.16 3.84
C LEU A 45 14.55 0.12 2.34
N HIS A 46 15.76 -0.26 1.93
CA HIS A 46 16.13 -0.34 0.51
C HIS A 46 15.32 -1.42 -0.20
N VAL A 47 15.14 -2.58 0.44
CA VAL A 47 14.29 -3.66 -0.07
C VAL A 47 12.83 -3.22 -0.21
N ILE A 48 12.34 -2.41 0.72
CA ILE A 48 10.99 -1.86 0.66
C ILE A 48 10.85 -0.89 -0.50
N GLU A 49 11.78 0.06 -0.66
CA GLU A 49 11.78 1.04 -1.74
C GLU A 49 11.90 0.38 -3.12
N GLU A 50 12.79 -0.59 -3.28
CA GLU A 50 12.94 -1.39 -4.49
C GLU A 50 11.61 -2.07 -4.85
N CYS A 51 10.96 -2.71 -3.88
CA CYS A 51 9.69 -3.40 -4.10
C CYS A 51 8.54 -2.44 -4.49
N ILE A 52 8.55 -1.21 -3.95
CA ILE A 52 7.61 -0.15 -4.35
C ILE A 52 7.85 0.25 -5.80
N GLY A 53 9.11 0.51 -6.18
CA GLY A 53 9.50 0.82 -7.56
C GLY A 53 9.10 -0.30 -8.54
N ASP A 54 9.42 -1.54 -8.20
CA ASP A 54 9.06 -2.73 -8.97
C ASP A 54 7.54 -2.87 -9.17
N THR A 55 6.74 -2.40 -8.21
CA THR A 55 5.27 -2.41 -8.31
C THR A 55 4.80 -1.46 -9.42
N PHE A 56 5.28 -0.22 -9.43
CA PHE A 56 4.89 0.77 -10.43
C PHE A 56 5.42 0.43 -11.82
N ILE A 57 6.65 -0.04 -11.92
CA ILE A 57 7.25 -0.50 -13.18
C ILE A 57 6.45 -1.68 -13.71
N GLY A 58 6.17 -2.70 -12.89
CA GLY A 58 5.39 -3.86 -13.30
C GLY A 58 3.97 -3.50 -13.72
N ALA A 59 3.32 -2.54 -13.05
CA ALA A 59 2.03 -2.04 -13.46
C ALA A 59 2.10 -1.32 -14.82
N TYR A 60 3.13 -0.51 -15.04
CA TYR A 60 3.32 0.24 -16.29
C TYR A 60 3.59 -0.69 -17.49
N GLU A 61 4.46 -1.68 -17.31
CA GLU A 61 4.76 -2.69 -18.34
C GLU A 61 3.52 -3.50 -18.74
N ASN A 62 2.65 -3.81 -17.77
CA ASN A 62 1.43 -4.59 -17.97
C ASN A 62 0.17 -3.72 -18.16
N ALA A 63 0.32 -2.41 -18.32
CA ALA A 63 -0.80 -1.47 -18.41
C ALA A 63 -1.80 -1.81 -19.52
N LYS A 64 -1.34 -2.37 -20.64
CA LYS A 64 -2.20 -2.76 -21.77
C LYS A 64 -3.18 -3.89 -21.43
N GLN A 65 -2.84 -4.74 -20.48
CA GLN A 65 -3.65 -5.86 -20.03
C GLN A 65 -4.74 -5.43 -19.04
N PHE A 66 -4.63 -4.22 -18.48
CA PHE A 66 -5.63 -3.73 -17.55
C PHE A 66 -6.95 -3.42 -18.29
N GLU A 67 -8.06 -3.88 -17.70
CA GLU A 67 -9.43 -3.53 -18.14
C GLU A 67 -10.22 -3.09 -16.90
N GLY A 68 -11.01 -2.02 -17.06
CA GLY A 68 -11.85 -1.51 -15.98
C GLY A 68 -11.75 0.01 -15.80
N ASN A 69 -12.40 0.48 -14.74
CA ASN A 69 -12.42 1.87 -14.32
C ASN A 69 -11.32 2.19 -13.28
N GLU A 70 -11.37 3.40 -12.70
CA GLU A 70 -10.39 3.83 -11.68
C GLU A 70 -10.42 2.96 -10.42
N GLU A 71 -11.60 2.54 -9.96
CA GLU A 71 -11.71 1.69 -8.79
C GLU A 71 -11.09 0.31 -9.03
N ASP A 72 -11.28 -0.23 -10.23
CA ASP A 72 -10.66 -1.49 -10.66
C ASP A 72 -9.15 -1.33 -10.83
N PHE A 73 -8.68 -0.16 -11.33
CA PHE A 73 -7.26 0.15 -11.44
C PHE A 73 -6.58 0.14 -10.08
N ARG A 74 -7.19 0.76 -9.08
CA ARG A 74 -6.67 0.75 -7.71
C ARG A 74 -6.54 -0.68 -7.18
N LYS A 75 -7.57 -1.53 -7.36
CA LYS A 75 -7.55 -2.94 -6.93
C LYS A 75 -6.45 -3.73 -7.64
N TRP A 76 -6.34 -3.52 -8.93
CA TRP A 76 -5.32 -4.17 -9.77
C TRP A 76 -3.89 -3.78 -9.33
N LEU A 77 -3.63 -2.49 -9.12
CA LEU A 77 -2.33 -2.01 -8.63
C LEU A 77 -1.98 -2.57 -7.24
N CYS A 78 -2.96 -2.59 -6.32
CA CYS A 78 -2.78 -3.19 -4.99
C CYS A 78 -2.47 -4.70 -5.08
N THR A 79 -3.05 -5.40 -6.04
CA THR A 79 -2.78 -6.82 -6.28
C THR A 79 -1.33 -7.01 -6.74
N ILE A 80 -0.85 -6.18 -7.68
CA ILE A 80 0.56 -6.19 -8.12
C ILE A 80 1.50 -5.93 -6.93
N ALA A 81 1.22 -4.91 -6.12
CA ALA A 81 2.01 -4.58 -4.95
C ALA A 81 2.14 -5.78 -3.99
N LYS A 82 1.03 -6.47 -3.73
CA LYS A 82 1.04 -7.65 -2.86
C LYS A 82 1.86 -8.79 -3.45
N PHE A 83 1.69 -9.11 -4.74
CA PHE A 83 2.46 -10.18 -5.39
C PHE A 83 3.95 -9.87 -5.36
N LYS A 84 4.36 -8.64 -5.70
CA LYS A 84 5.76 -8.21 -5.64
C LYS A 84 6.33 -8.33 -4.22
N ALA A 85 5.58 -7.90 -3.21
CA ALA A 85 5.99 -8.01 -1.82
C ALA A 85 6.12 -9.46 -1.34
N VAL A 86 5.18 -10.34 -1.69
CA VAL A 86 5.24 -11.78 -1.35
C VAL A 86 6.42 -12.46 -2.06
N ASP A 87 6.66 -12.15 -3.33
CA ASP A 87 7.80 -12.69 -4.07
C ASP A 87 9.14 -12.23 -3.48
N LYS A 88 9.21 -10.96 -3.04
CA LYS A 88 10.38 -10.44 -2.35
C LYS A 88 10.59 -11.14 -1.00
N GLN A 89 9.53 -11.36 -0.21
CA GLN A 89 9.60 -12.16 1.02
C GLN A 89 10.17 -13.55 0.77
N ARG A 90 9.66 -14.25 -0.26
CA ARG A 90 10.13 -15.60 -0.61
C ARG A 90 11.60 -15.61 -1.01
N LYS A 91 12.07 -14.59 -1.75
CA LYS A 91 13.49 -14.45 -2.12
C LYS A 91 14.37 -14.22 -0.89
N LEU A 92 13.97 -13.32 0.01
CA LEU A 92 14.69 -13.04 1.25
C LEU A 92 14.74 -14.25 2.19
N ALA A 93 13.63 -15.00 2.30
CA ALA A 93 13.60 -16.22 3.12
C ALA A 93 14.50 -17.35 2.58
N ARG A 94 14.74 -17.40 1.26
CA ARG A 94 15.64 -18.40 0.64
C ARG A 94 17.11 -18.03 0.74
N ASN A 95 17.42 -16.74 0.72
CA ASN A 95 18.77 -16.20 0.84
C ASN A 95 18.79 -15.19 2.00
N PRO A 96 18.98 -15.63 3.25
CA PRO A 96 19.20 -14.72 4.35
C PRO A 96 20.52 -13.99 4.13
N ILE A 97 20.46 -12.79 3.54
CA ILE A 97 21.61 -11.91 3.43
C ILE A 97 21.89 -11.41 4.85
N ILE A 98 23.06 -11.76 5.38
CA ILE A 98 23.64 -11.09 6.55
C ILE A 98 23.97 -9.68 6.06
N THR A 99 23.06 -8.74 6.30
CA THR A 99 23.29 -7.33 6.00
C THR A 99 24.13 -6.73 7.10
N ASP A 100 25.43 -6.58 6.82
CA ASP A 100 26.19 -5.51 7.45
C ASP A 100 25.63 -4.18 6.97
N VAL A 101 25.12 -3.42 7.93
CA VAL A 101 24.46 -2.13 7.71
C VAL A 101 25.50 -1.10 7.38
N ASP A 102 25.59 -0.68 6.14
CA ASP A 102 26.22 0.59 5.79
C ASP A 102 25.14 1.58 5.32
N ASN A 103 24.80 2.48 6.26
CA ASN A 103 23.80 3.54 6.09
C ASN A 103 24.43 4.72 5.37
N SER A 104 24.40 4.77 4.06
CA SER A 104 24.60 6.04 3.36
C SER A 104 24.06 6.02 1.94
N HIS A 105 22.82 6.48 1.75
CA HIS A 105 22.43 7.29 0.57
C HIS A 105 21.05 7.91 0.82
N SER A 106 21.07 9.14 1.30
CA SER A 106 19.92 10.03 1.32
C SER A 106 19.74 10.66 -0.06
N VAL A 107 18.71 10.26 -0.79
CA VAL A 107 18.24 11.01 -1.97
C VAL A 107 17.42 12.19 -1.47
N VAL A 108 17.93 13.40 -1.71
CA VAL A 108 17.29 14.68 -1.41
C VAL A 108 16.10 14.87 -2.36
N GLN A 109 14.89 14.56 -1.89
CA GLN A 109 13.64 15.06 -2.48
C GLN A 109 13.27 16.38 -1.80
N SER A 110 12.65 17.32 -2.55
CA SER A 110 12.31 18.64 -2.02
C SER A 110 11.46 18.52 -0.75
N ALA A 111 11.85 19.24 0.31
CA ALA A 111 11.42 18.99 1.68
C ALA A 111 9.90 19.21 1.93
N GLU A 112 9.21 20.00 1.11
CA GLU A 112 7.81 20.34 1.34
C GLU A 112 6.83 19.31 0.73
N GLU A 113 7.07 18.81 -0.48
CA GLU A 113 6.24 17.74 -1.06
C GLU A 113 6.46 16.40 -0.37
N ALA A 114 7.71 16.11 0.02
CA ALA A 114 8.03 14.94 0.80
C ALA A 114 7.38 14.96 2.20
N PHE A 115 7.12 16.13 2.77
CA PHE A 115 6.53 16.27 4.09
C PHE A 115 5.02 15.97 4.09
N LEU A 116 4.26 16.45 3.11
CA LEU A 116 2.81 16.20 2.99
C LEU A 116 2.50 14.74 2.64
N VAL A 117 3.17 14.18 1.63
CA VAL A 117 3.02 12.76 1.26
C VAL A 117 3.51 11.83 2.39
N LYS A 118 4.54 12.25 3.13
CA LYS A 118 5.07 11.53 4.28
C LYS A 118 4.13 11.57 5.48
N SER A 119 3.38 12.66 5.67
CA SER A 119 2.40 12.80 6.76
C SER A 119 1.21 11.86 6.56
N GLU A 120 0.53 11.90 5.42
CA GLU A 120 -0.63 11.02 5.15
C GLU A 120 -0.24 9.52 5.09
N ALA A 121 0.91 9.19 4.49
CA ALA A 121 1.40 7.82 4.48
C ALA A 121 1.82 7.34 5.88
N ASN A 122 2.42 8.21 6.70
CA ASN A 122 2.76 7.89 8.09
C ASN A 122 1.51 7.70 8.95
N ASP A 123 0.47 8.49 8.76
CA ASP A 123 -0.77 8.35 9.51
C ASP A 123 -1.51 7.06 9.15
N LEU A 124 -1.56 6.71 7.86
CA LEU A 124 -2.09 5.43 7.41
C LEU A 124 -1.26 4.26 7.96
N MET A 125 0.07 4.36 7.96
CA MET A 125 0.96 3.36 8.55
C MET A 125 0.75 3.21 10.05
N LYS A 126 0.68 4.32 10.81
CA LYS A 126 0.39 4.30 12.25
C LYS A 126 -0.97 3.66 12.53
N MET A 127 -2.00 4.01 11.74
CA MET A 127 -3.32 3.40 11.83
C MET A 127 -3.26 1.89 11.56
N MET A 128 -2.52 1.46 10.56
CA MET A 128 -2.35 0.04 10.24
C MET A 128 -1.52 -0.70 11.30
N ASP A 129 -0.50 -0.05 11.86
CA ASP A 129 0.34 -0.64 12.92
C ASP A 129 -0.39 -0.75 14.28
N SER A 130 -1.40 0.08 14.52
CA SER A 130 -2.26 -0.02 15.71
C SER A 130 -3.21 -1.22 15.69
N LEU A 131 -3.43 -1.82 14.52
CA LEU A 131 -4.26 -3.01 14.38
C LEU A 131 -3.47 -4.28 14.76
N GLU A 132 -4.14 -5.24 15.41
CA GLU A 132 -3.61 -6.59 15.54
C GLU A 132 -3.29 -7.18 14.16
N LYS A 133 -2.28 -8.05 14.08
CA LYS A 133 -1.82 -8.65 12.83
C LYS A 133 -2.97 -9.22 11.99
N MET A 134 -3.86 -10.00 12.61
CA MET A 134 -5.00 -10.61 11.91
C MET A 134 -6.01 -9.57 11.42
N ASP A 135 -6.28 -8.52 12.20
CA ASP A 135 -7.17 -7.43 11.80
C ASP A 135 -6.59 -6.65 10.63
N ARG A 136 -5.29 -6.38 10.67
CA ARG A 136 -4.53 -5.74 9.58
C ARG A 136 -4.63 -6.54 8.28
N ASP A 137 -4.39 -7.86 8.35
CA ASP A 137 -4.49 -8.74 7.19
C ASP A 137 -5.91 -8.77 6.61
N ILE A 138 -6.93 -8.84 7.47
CA ILE A 138 -8.33 -8.77 7.07
C ILE A 138 -8.65 -7.42 6.38
N PHE A 139 -8.18 -6.31 6.95
CA PHE A 139 -8.38 -4.99 6.35
C PHE A 139 -7.69 -4.87 4.99
N LEU A 140 -6.45 -5.34 4.87
CA LEU A 140 -5.74 -5.37 3.59
C LEU A 140 -6.51 -6.21 2.55
N MET A 141 -6.90 -7.43 2.90
CA MET A 141 -7.64 -8.30 2.00
C MET A 141 -8.99 -7.70 1.61
N LYS A 142 -9.70 -7.06 2.55
CA LYS A 142 -11.01 -6.47 2.28
C LYS A 142 -10.95 -5.21 1.44
N TYR A 143 -10.12 -4.24 1.84
CA TYR A 143 -10.16 -2.89 1.27
C TYR A 143 -9.15 -2.66 0.15
N PHE A 144 -8.05 -3.42 0.15
CA PHE A 144 -7.02 -3.28 -0.86
C PHE A 144 -7.09 -4.36 -1.94
N LEU A 145 -7.43 -5.60 -1.55
CA LEU A 145 -7.59 -6.71 -2.50
C LEU A 145 -9.05 -6.95 -2.91
N ASN A 146 -10.00 -6.20 -2.32
CA ASN A 146 -11.44 -6.32 -2.55
C ASN A 146 -11.97 -7.76 -2.46
N MET A 147 -11.37 -8.57 -1.60
CA MET A 147 -11.80 -9.95 -1.39
C MET A 147 -13.17 -10.00 -0.69
N LYS A 148 -13.96 -11.01 -1.02
CA LYS A 148 -15.18 -11.31 -0.27
C LYS A 148 -14.84 -11.86 1.12
N ASN A 149 -15.66 -11.58 2.12
CA ASN A 149 -15.39 -11.99 3.51
C ASN A 149 -15.24 -13.51 3.65
N GLU A 150 -15.93 -14.30 2.80
CA GLU A 150 -15.78 -15.76 2.71
C GLU A 150 -14.38 -16.18 2.19
N GLU A 151 -13.87 -15.46 1.18
CA GLU A 151 -12.54 -15.71 0.60
C GLU A 151 -11.44 -15.36 1.61
N ILE A 152 -11.62 -14.25 2.34
CA ILE A 152 -10.73 -13.85 3.44
C ILE A 152 -10.73 -14.91 4.53
N GLY A 153 -11.92 -15.39 4.92
CA GLY A 153 -12.06 -16.45 5.92
C GLY A 153 -11.31 -17.72 5.52
N LYS A 154 -11.45 -18.16 4.28
CA LYS A 154 -10.70 -19.33 3.74
C LYS A 154 -9.19 -19.08 3.72
N ALA A 155 -8.75 -17.91 3.31
CA ALA A 155 -7.32 -17.56 3.22
C ALA A 155 -6.63 -17.50 4.59
N LEU A 156 -7.36 -17.09 5.64
CA LEU A 156 -6.84 -16.93 6.99
C LEU A 156 -7.21 -18.09 7.95
N GLY A 157 -7.94 -19.09 7.45
CA GLY A 157 -8.38 -20.23 8.29
C GLY A 157 -9.42 -19.86 9.36
N VAL A 158 -10.24 -18.83 9.11
CA VAL A 158 -11.28 -18.37 10.03
C VAL A 158 -12.67 -18.35 9.37
N THR A 159 -13.73 -18.26 10.17
CA THR A 159 -15.09 -18.18 9.62
C THR A 159 -15.37 -16.79 9.04
N LYS A 160 -16.34 -16.72 8.10
CA LYS A 160 -16.87 -15.43 7.60
C LYS A 160 -17.33 -14.53 8.75
N ALA A 161 -18.05 -15.09 9.72
CA ALA A 161 -18.54 -14.34 10.88
C ALA A 161 -17.40 -13.73 11.70
N THR A 162 -16.27 -14.44 11.82
CA THR A 162 -15.07 -13.91 12.46
C THR A 162 -14.52 -12.71 11.68
N VAL A 163 -14.46 -12.80 10.34
CA VAL A 163 -14.02 -11.69 9.47
C VAL A 163 -14.95 -10.49 9.63
N ASP A 164 -16.28 -10.70 9.59
CA ASP A 164 -17.28 -9.63 9.73
C ASP A 164 -17.14 -8.90 11.07
N ASN A 165 -17.00 -9.66 12.18
CA ASN A 165 -16.85 -9.12 13.52
C ASN A 165 -15.53 -8.33 13.68
N ARG A 166 -14.42 -8.83 13.11
CA ARG A 166 -13.13 -8.15 13.17
C ARG A 166 -13.14 -6.87 12.33
N LEU A 167 -13.74 -6.88 11.15
CA LEU A 167 -13.94 -5.67 10.33
C LEU A 167 -14.77 -4.62 11.08
N TYR A 168 -15.85 -5.03 11.73
CA TYR A 168 -16.69 -4.11 12.50
C TYR A 168 -15.92 -3.44 13.66
N ARG A 169 -15.22 -4.25 14.47
CA ARG A 169 -14.43 -3.75 15.60
C ARG A 169 -13.26 -2.86 15.13
N GLY A 170 -12.55 -3.29 14.09
CA GLY A 170 -11.43 -2.53 13.54
C GLY A 170 -11.87 -1.17 12.99
N LYS A 171 -12.99 -1.09 12.27
CA LYS A 171 -13.58 0.19 11.83
C LYS A 171 -13.88 1.11 13.00
N LYS A 172 -14.48 0.58 14.07
CA LYS A 172 -14.80 1.38 15.26
C LYS A 172 -13.55 1.91 15.95
N ASN A 173 -12.49 1.11 16.02
CA ASN A 173 -11.20 1.53 16.58
C ASN A 173 -10.54 2.62 15.72
N LEU A 174 -10.44 2.41 14.42
CA LEU A 174 -9.86 3.40 13.50
C LEU A 174 -10.63 4.72 13.51
N LYS A 175 -11.97 4.67 13.56
CA LYS A 175 -12.79 5.89 13.68
C LYS A 175 -12.50 6.67 14.98
N ARG A 176 -12.33 5.98 16.12
CA ARG A 176 -11.97 6.64 17.39
C ARG A 176 -10.60 7.31 17.33
N MET A 177 -9.63 6.66 16.68
CA MET A 177 -8.29 7.22 16.54
C MET A 177 -8.28 8.46 15.61
N TYR A 178 -9.01 8.39 14.51
CA TYR A 178 -9.14 9.52 13.57
C TYR A 178 -9.82 10.73 14.22
N VAL A 179 -10.92 10.52 14.94
CA VAL A 179 -11.66 11.60 15.65
C VAL A 179 -10.86 12.11 16.86
N GLY A 180 -10.13 11.24 17.56
CA GLY A 180 -9.28 11.66 18.69
C GLY A 180 -8.04 12.45 18.28
N GLY A 181 -7.50 12.25 17.07
CA GLY A 181 -6.40 13.03 16.51
C GLY A 181 -6.80 14.43 16.06
N ALA A 182 -8.03 14.59 15.58
CA ALA A 182 -8.53 15.90 15.13
C ALA A 182 -8.89 16.86 16.27
N PHE A 183 -9.08 16.37 17.50
CA PHE A 183 -9.42 17.23 18.66
C PHE A 183 -8.20 17.75 19.43
N ASN A 184 -6.99 17.28 19.14
CA ASN A 184 -5.79 17.75 19.83
C ASN A 184 -5.10 18.95 19.14
N GLU A 185 -5.57 19.43 18.02
CA GLU A 185 -5.01 20.60 17.34
C GLU A 185 -5.79 21.93 17.60
N GLU A 186 -6.92 21.88 18.31
CA GLU A 186 -7.71 23.10 18.65
C GLU A 186 -7.75 23.41 20.18
N GLY A 187 -6.74 23.03 20.89
CA GLY A 187 -6.70 23.25 22.33
C GLY A 187 -5.38 23.80 22.83
N ILE A 188 -4.97 25.01 22.40
CA ILE A 188 -4.23 26.02 23.22
C ILE A 188 -4.55 27.41 22.66
#